data_8ac655aee67fd393978089f832f6c829
#
_entry.id   8ac655aee67fd393978089f832f6c829
#
_cell.length_a   1.000
_cell.length_b   1.000
_cell.length_c   1.000
_cell.angle_alpha   90.00
_cell.angle_beta   90.00
_cell.angle_gamma   90.00
#
_symmetry.space_group_name_H-M   'P 1'
#
loop_
_entity.id
_entity.type
_entity.pdbx_description
1 polymer ?
#
loop_
_entity_poly.entity_id
_entity_poly.type
_entity_poly.pdbx_seq_one_letter_code
_entity_poly.pdbx_strand_id
1 'polypeptide(L)'
;MPAKRIDVNLATQTVTAYDSETVFHACGCVSGDKSHPTPKGLYKILRKHHPYTSKKYKVPMNYALFFTTTGVALHQYHGPAPWLLLRAGRALTDAVGSHGCVRLQEDDARKLYGWAPIGTVVEVHETPP
;
A
#
# COMPACT_ATOMS: atom_id res chain seq x y z
N MET A 1 7.26 17.36 -14.33
CA MET A 1 7.30 16.68 -13.01
C MET A 1 5.90 16.26 -12.63
N PRO A 2 5.67 15.01 -12.29
CA PRO A 2 4.38 14.63 -11.76
C PRO A 2 4.16 15.34 -10.43
N ALA A 3 3.02 16.02 -10.32
CA ALA A 3 2.66 16.70 -9.08
C ALA A 3 2.24 15.72 -7.99
N LYS A 4 1.70 14.56 -8.40
CA LYS A 4 1.18 13.55 -7.47
C LYS A 4 2.21 12.47 -7.18
N ARG A 5 2.40 12.16 -5.90
CA ARG A 5 3.23 11.05 -5.47
C ARG A 5 2.67 10.41 -4.21
N ILE A 6 2.97 9.14 -4.04
CA ILE A 6 2.58 8.38 -2.86
C ILE A 6 3.86 7.94 -2.16
N ASP A 7 3.97 8.28 -0.88
CA ASP A 7 5.09 7.92 -0.02
C ASP A 7 4.67 6.78 0.90
N VAL A 8 5.40 5.67 0.85
CA VAL A 8 5.16 4.51 1.72
C VAL A 8 6.34 4.37 2.66
N ASN A 9 6.13 4.60 3.95
CA ASN A 9 7.18 4.47 4.96
C ASN A 9 6.98 3.16 5.73
N LEU A 10 7.86 2.21 5.49
CA LEU A 10 7.77 0.89 6.11
C LEU A 10 8.09 0.91 7.60
N ALA A 11 8.95 1.84 8.04
CA ALA A 11 9.32 1.95 9.44
C ALA A 11 8.14 2.39 10.32
N THR A 12 7.33 3.31 9.82
CA THR A 12 6.17 3.84 10.55
C THR A 12 4.86 3.19 10.13
N GLN A 13 4.88 2.36 9.08
CA GLN A 13 3.68 1.72 8.51
C GLN A 13 2.62 2.77 8.16
N THR A 14 3.05 3.77 7.37
CA THR A 14 2.18 4.87 6.94
C THR A 14 2.31 5.10 5.45
N VAL A 15 1.23 5.59 4.87
CA VAL A 15 1.16 6.03 3.47
C VAL A 15 0.73 7.47 3.44
N THR A 16 1.48 8.30 2.73
CA THR A 16 1.15 9.72 2.56
C THR A 16 1.10 10.06 1.08
N ALA A 17 -0.02 10.61 0.65
CA ALA A 17 -0.22 11.05 -0.73
C ALA A 17 -0.05 12.56 -0.80
N TYR A 18 0.80 13.00 -1.73
CA TYR A 18 1.10 14.41 -1.93
C TYR A 18 0.64 14.89 -3.30
N ASP A 19 0.05 16.07 -3.33
CA ASP A 19 -0.16 16.83 -4.55
C ASP A 19 0.77 18.02 -4.48
N SER A 20 1.88 17.95 -5.25
CA SER A 20 3.02 18.86 -5.08
C SER A 20 3.54 18.77 -3.64
N GLU A 21 3.54 19.86 -2.90
CA GLU A 21 3.98 19.86 -1.48
C GLU A 21 2.83 19.71 -0.49
N THR A 22 1.60 19.63 -0.99
CA THR A 22 0.42 19.55 -0.14
C THR A 22 0.05 18.09 0.13
N VAL A 23 -0.17 17.76 1.39
CA VAL A 23 -0.66 16.42 1.77
C VAL A 23 -2.12 16.32 1.35
N PHE A 24 -2.40 15.43 0.41
CA PHE A 24 -3.77 15.10 0.01
C PHE A 24 -4.42 14.16 1.01
N HIS A 25 -3.68 13.14 1.46
CA HIS A 25 -4.21 12.12 2.37
C HIS A 25 -3.04 11.43 3.07
N ALA A 26 -3.24 11.10 4.35
CA ALA A 26 -2.26 10.32 5.12
C ALA A 26 -3.02 9.25 5.90
N CYS A 27 -2.49 8.03 5.93
CA CYS A 27 -3.15 6.92 6.59
C CYS A 27 -2.14 5.86 7.04
N GLY A 28 -2.62 4.93 7.87
CA GLY A 28 -1.85 3.75 8.24
C GLY A 28 -1.92 2.67 7.18
N CYS A 29 -0.96 1.78 7.20
CA CYS A 29 -0.94 0.62 6.32
C CYS A 29 -0.36 -0.60 7.03
N VAL A 30 -0.48 -1.77 6.38
CA VAL A 30 0.25 -2.98 6.78
C VAL A 30 0.94 -3.51 5.53
N SER A 31 2.25 -3.39 5.51
CA SER A 31 3.09 -3.80 4.38
C SER A 31 3.46 -5.29 4.47
N GLY A 32 4.36 -5.74 3.60
CA GLY A 32 4.83 -7.12 3.61
C GLY A 32 5.48 -7.54 4.92
N ASP A 33 5.46 -8.84 5.20
CA ASP A 33 6.09 -9.38 6.39
C ASP A 33 7.60 -9.56 6.19
N LYS A 34 8.28 -10.10 7.21
CA LYS A 34 9.72 -10.29 7.18
C LYS A 34 10.17 -11.23 6.05
N SER A 35 9.36 -12.25 5.74
CA SER A 35 9.68 -13.23 4.69
C SER A 35 9.32 -12.72 3.30
N HIS A 36 8.39 -11.78 3.20
CA HIS A 36 7.90 -11.22 1.94
C HIS A 36 7.85 -9.70 2.06
N PRO A 37 9.01 -9.01 2.20
CA PRO A 37 9.01 -7.57 2.42
C PRO A 37 8.53 -6.82 1.19
N THR A 38 7.88 -5.68 1.43
CA THR A 38 7.55 -4.76 0.35
C THR A 38 8.85 -4.19 -0.20
N PRO A 39 9.11 -4.28 -1.52
CA PRO A 39 10.40 -3.85 -2.06
C PRO A 39 10.54 -2.32 -1.99
N LYS A 40 11.66 -1.88 -1.43
CA LYS A 40 12.01 -0.46 -1.37
C LYS A 40 12.46 0.04 -2.73
N GLY A 41 12.20 1.30 -3.01
CA GLY A 41 12.62 1.91 -4.26
C GLY A 41 11.66 2.97 -4.74
N LEU A 42 11.91 3.45 -5.95
CA LEU A 42 11.11 4.47 -6.62
C LEU A 42 10.36 3.80 -7.78
N TYR A 43 9.05 3.90 -7.74
CA TYR A 43 8.17 3.21 -8.68
C TYR A 43 7.14 4.18 -9.26
N LYS A 44 6.31 3.68 -10.17
CA LYS A 44 5.13 4.36 -10.71
C LYS A 44 3.95 3.40 -10.69
N ILE A 45 2.75 3.94 -10.57
CA ILE A 45 1.54 3.16 -10.76
C ILE A 45 1.51 2.69 -12.21
N LEU A 46 1.54 1.37 -12.41
CA LEU A 46 1.58 0.75 -13.73
C LEU A 46 0.20 0.38 -14.26
N ARG A 47 -0.70 -0.04 -13.35
CA ARG A 47 -2.07 -0.42 -13.68
C ARG A 47 -2.94 -0.33 -12.44
N LYS A 48 -4.24 -0.21 -12.68
CA LYS A 48 -5.24 -0.08 -11.61
C LYS A 48 -6.36 -1.09 -11.87
N HIS A 49 -6.81 -1.77 -10.81
CA HIS A 49 -7.90 -2.73 -10.93
C HIS A 49 -8.86 -2.63 -9.75
N HIS A 50 -10.16 -2.57 -10.07
CA HIS A 50 -11.24 -2.63 -9.08
C HIS A 50 -12.54 -3.03 -9.77
N PRO A 51 -13.26 -4.06 -9.28
CA PRO A 51 -12.83 -5.03 -8.27
C PRO A 51 -11.74 -5.97 -8.80
N TYR A 52 -10.98 -6.58 -7.90
CA TYR A 52 -9.90 -7.48 -8.31
C TYR A 52 -9.71 -8.60 -7.29
N THR A 53 -9.45 -9.81 -7.79
CA THR A 53 -9.09 -10.96 -6.95
C THR A 53 -7.78 -11.53 -7.49
N SER A 54 -6.79 -11.68 -6.60
CA SER A 54 -5.50 -12.23 -6.97
C SER A 54 -5.66 -13.69 -7.40
N LYS A 55 -5.17 -14.03 -8.59
CA LYS A 55 -5.18 -15.41 -9.08
C LYS A 55 -4.17 -16.25 -8.33
N LYS A 56 -3.05 -15.67 -7.94
CA LYS A 56 -1.97 -16.38 -7.25
C LYS A 56 -2.33 -16.73 -5.81
N TYR A 57 -2.86 -15.79 -5.06
CA TYR A 57 -3.17 -15.97 -3.65
C TYR A 57 -4.65 -16.18 -3.37
N LYS A 58 -5.52 -16.04 -4.38
CA LYS A 58 -6.97 -16.22 -4.30
C LYS A 58 -7.61 -15.36 -3.21
N VAL A 59 -7.11 -14.13 -3.06
CA VAL A 59 -7.63 -13.15 -2.10
C VAL A 59 -8.10 -11.90 -2.82
N PRO A 60 -9.17 -11.23 -2.32
CA PRO A 60 -9.61 -9.98 -2.91
C PRO A 60 -8.57 -8.88 -2.65
N MET A 61 -8.34 -8.07 -3.68
CA MET A 61 -7.41 -6.94 -3.64
C MET A 61 -8.09 -5.75 -4.31
N ASN A 62 -9.20 -5.30 -3.73
CA ASN A 62 -9.97 -4.22 -4.31
C ASN A 62 -9.25 -2.88 -4.21
N TYR A 63 -9.56 -1.96 -5.11
CA TYR A 63 -8.90 -0.67 -5.22
C TYR A 63 -7.38 -0.82 -5.38
N ALA A 64 -6.96 -1.77 -6.24
CA ALA A 64 -5.55 -2.11 -6.38
C ALA A 64 -4.81 -1.13 -7.29
N LEU A 65 -3.75 -0.55 -6.75
CA LEU A 65 -2.81 0.30 -7.47
C LEU A 65 -1.49 -0.46 -7.57
N PHE A 66 -1.27 -1.11 -8.71
CA PHE A 66 -0.06 -1.92 -8.92
C PHE A 66 1.12 -1.05 -9.30
N PHE A 67 2.23 -1.17 -8.58
CA PHE A 67 3.42 -0.36 -8.85
C PHE A 67 4.68 -1.17 -9.14
N THR A 68 4.60 -2.50 -9.18
CA THR A 68 5.71 -3.34 -9.66
C THR A 68 5.23 -4.29 -10.75
N THR A 69 6.18 -4.78 -11.56
CA THR A 69 5.87 -5.78 -12.59
C THR A 69 5.59 -7.15 -11.99
N THR A 70 5.96 -7.36 -10.73
CA THR A 70 5.78 -8.64 -10.03
C THR A 70 4.46 -8.72 -9.27
N GLY A 71 3.61 -7.68 -9.33
CA GLY A 71 2.27 -7.73 -8.75
C GLY A 71 2.16 -7.13 -7.35
N VAL A 72 3.11 -6.30 -6.92
CA VAL A 72 2.98 -5.58 -5.65
C VAL A 72 2.08 -4.37 -5.85
N ALA A 73 1.13 -4.19 -4.95
CA ALA A 73 0.12 -3.15 -5.05
C ALA A 73 -0.21 -2.54 -3.69
N LEU A 74 -0.75 -1.31 -3.74
CA LEU A 74 -1.54 -0.74 -2.64
C LEU A 74 -2.97 -1.19 -2.86
N HIS A 75 -3.63 -1.77 -1.84
CA HIS A 75 -5.00 -2.23 -1.99
C HIS A 75 -5.73 -2.31 -0.66
N GLN A 76 -7.05 -2.52 -0.73
CA GLN A 76 -7.89 -2.68 0.46
C GLN A 76 -7.58 -3.99 1.20
N TYR A 77 -7.52 -3.90 2.52
CA TYR A 77 -7.46 -5.09 3.38
C TYR A 77 -8.84 -5.73 3.48
N HIS A 78 -8.91 -7.05 3.29
CA HIS A 78 -10.14 -7.84 3.34
C HIS A 78 -10.12 -8.98 4.36
N GLY A 79 -9.07 -9.06 5.18
CA GLY A 79 -8.93 -10.17 6.11
C GLY A 79 -9.93 -10.13 7.27
N PRO A 80 -10.06 -11.25 8.02
CA PRO A 80 -11.03 -11.37 9.10
C PRO A 80 -10.61 -10.65 10.39
N ALA A 81 -9.30 -10.40 10.58
CA ALA A 81 -8.83 -9.74 11.79
C ALA A 81 -9.17 -8.25 11.76
N PRO A 82 -9.59 -7.66 12.90
CA PRO A 82 -9.78 -6.22 12.98
C PRO A 82 -8.49 -5.47 12.62
N TRP A 83 -8.66 -4.34 11.95
CA TRP A 83 -7.53 -3.56 11.43
C TRP A 83 -6.51 -3.19 12.50
N LEU A 84 -6.98 -2.72 13.68
CA LEU A 84 -6.06 -2.31 14.75
C LEU A 84 -5.27 -3.50 15.31
N LEU A 85 -5.87 -4.69 15.37
CA LEU A 85 -5.16 -5.90 15.81
C LEU A 85 -4.14 -6.35 14.78
N LEU A 86 -4.48 -6.22 13.48
CA LEU A 86 -3.54 -6.53 12.41
C LEU A 86 -2.31 -5.64 12.49
N ARG A 87 -2.49 -4.34 12.67
CA ARG A 87 -1.38 -3.38 12.79
C ARG A 87 -0.53 -3.65 14.04
N ALA A 88 -1.17 -3.93 15.17
CA ALA A 88 -0.47 -4.25 16.41
C ALA A 88 0.35 -5.51 16.26
N GLY A 89 -0.23 -6.55 15.66
CA GLY A 89 0.47 -7.82 15.41
C GLY A 89 1.69 -7.63 14.50
N ARG A 90 1.55 -6.84 13.45
CA ARG A 90 2.66 -6.52 12.54
C ARG A 90 3.81 -5.81 13.27
N ALA A 91 3.48 -4.85 14.14
CA ALA A 91 4.47 -4.11 14.90
C ALA A 91 5.22 -4.97 15.92
N LEU A 92 4.53 -5.96 16.52
CA LEU A 92 5.09 -6.81 17.57
C LEU A 92 5.88 -8.01 17.02
N THR A 93 5.37 -8.67 15.98
CA THR A 93 5.91 -9.96 15.55
C THR A 93 6.49 -9.94 14.14
N ASP A 94 6.13 -8.96 13.34
CA ASP A 94 6.49 -8.90 11.91
C ASP A 94 6.02 -10.14 11.13
N ALA A 95 5.03 -10.86 11.67
CA ALA A 95 4.58 -12.15 11.13
C ALA A 95 3.26 -12.08 10.38
N VAL A 96 2.48 -10.99 10.56
CA VAL A 96 1.13 -10.86 10.00
C VAL A 96 1.07 -9.90 8.81
N GLY A 97 2.22 -9.67 8.19
CA GLY A 97 2.27 -8.86 6.98
C GLY A 97 1.70 -9.57 5.76
N SER A 98 1.62 -8.87 4.65
CA SER A 98 1.20 -9.42 3.37
C SER A 98 2.35 -10.10 2.66
N HIS A 99 2.11 -10.60 1.43
CA HIS A 99 3.15 -11.13 0.55
C HIS A 99 3.85 -10.02 -0.25
N GLY A 100 4.01 -8.85 0.35
CA GLY A 100 4.68 -7.70 -0.24
C GLY A 100 3.75 -6.53 -0.53
N CYS A 101 2.46 -6.74 -0.67
CA CYS A 101 1.50 -5.68 -0.93
C CYS A 101 1.30 -4.78 0.29
N VAL A 102 0.91 -3.54 0.02
CA VAL A 102 0.63 -2.54 1.05
C VAL A 102 -0.88 -2.50 1.26
N ARG A 103 -1.34 -3.01 2.40
CA ARG A 103 -2.77 -3.11 2.70
C ARG A 103 -3.26 -1.87 3.43
N LEU A 104 -4.44 -1.41 3.05
CA LEU A 104 -5.07 -0.19 3.56
C LEU A 104 -6.49 -0.49 4.02
N GLN A 105 -7.04 0.38 4.88
CA GLN A 105 -8.47 0.34 5.17
C GLN A 105 -9.25 0.75 3.91
N GLU A 106 -10.51 0.33 3.85
CA GLU A 106 -11.35 0.53 2.65
C GLU A 106 -11.42 1.99 2.22
N ASP A 107 -11.73 2.89 3.15
CA ASP A 107 -11.88 4.31 2.82
C ASP A 107 -10.60 4.92 2.29
N ASP A 108 -9.46 4.53 2.87
CA ASP A 108 -8.15 5.00 2.43
C ASP A 108 -7.81 4.47 1.04
N ALA A 109 -8.04 3.17 0.82
CA ALA A 109 -7.76 2.54 -0.48
C ALA A 109 -8.63 3.15 -1.58
N ARG A 110 -9.93 3.34 -1.30
CA ARG A 110 -10.86 3.95 -2.25
C ARG A 110 -10.44 5.37 -2.61
N LYS A 111 -10.05 6.16 -1.61
CA LYS A 111 -9.66 7.54 -1.81
C LYS A 111 -8.40 7.67 -2.66
N LEU A 112 -7.38 6.86 -2.38
CA LEU A 112 -6.16 6.84 -3.15
C LEU A 112 -6.40 6.35 -4.58
N TYR A 113 -7.21 5.31 -4.73
CA TYR A 113 -7.54 4.75 -6.04
C TYR A 113 -8.21 5.79 -6.95
N GLY A 114 -9.16 6.55 -6.41
CA GLY A 114 -9.84 7.57 -7.20
C GLY A 114 -8.99 8.77 -7.52
N TRP A 115 -7.94 9.01 -6.73
CA TRP A 115 -7.09 10.19 -6.87
C TRP A 115 -5.86 9.95 -7.75
N ALA A 116 -5.25 8.76 -7.67
CA ALA A 116 -3.95 8.48 -8.29
C ALA A 116 -4.11 7.89 -9.69
N PRO A 117 -3.76 8.62 -10.76
CA PRO A 117 -3.75 8.03 -12.10
C PRO A 117 -2.54 7.12 -12.30
N ILE A 118 -2.58 6.32 -13.37
CA ILE A 118 -1.42 5.57 -13.84
C ILE A 118 -0.29 6.56 -14.08
N GLY A 119 0.92 6.22 -13.66
CA GLY A 119 2.09 7.09 -13.75
C GLY A 119 2.39 7.86 -12.47
N THR A 120 1.48 7.87 -11.50
CA THR A 120 1.76 8.47 -10.18
C THR A 120 2.98 7.82 -9.57
N VAL A 121 3.92 8.62 -9.07
CA VAL A 121 5.14 8.12 -8.44
C VAL A 121 4.81 7.49 -7.09
N VAL A 122 5.40 6.31 -6.84
CA VAL A 122 5.33 5.63 -5.54
C VAL A 122 6.74 5.45 -5.02
N GLU A 123 7.03 6.02 -3.88
CA GLU A 123 8.31 5.85 -3.21
C GLU A 123 8.14 4.98 -1.98
N VAL A 124 8.86 3.85 -1.92
CA VAL A 124 8.85 2.94 -0.77
C VAL A 124 10.18 3.05 -0.07
N HIS A 125 10.15 3.44 1.19
CA HIS A 125 11.36 3.60 2.00
C HIS A 125 11.12 3.16 3.45
N GLU A 126 12.18 3.13 4.22
CA GLU A 126 12.13 2.74 5.63
C GLU A 126 12.91 3.75 6.44
N THR A 127 12.24 4.84 6.81
CA THR A 127 12.86 5.94 7.54
C THR A 127 12.26 6.02 8.94
N PRO A 128 13.04 5.80 10.01
CA PRO A 128 12.53 5.89 11.38
C PRO A 128 12.02 7.29 11.70
N PRO A 129 11.05 7.39 12.63
CA PRO A 129 10.54 8.69 13.07
C PRO A 129 11.60 9.54 13.76
#